data_04d6457d0a7d1bf3089741f2189de1bb
#
_entry.id   04d6457d0a7d1bf3089741f2189de1bb
#
_cell.length_a   1.000
_cell.length_b   1.000
_cell.length_c   1.000
_cell.angle_alpha   90.00
_cell.angle_beta   90.00
_cell.angle_gamma   90.00
#
_symmetry.space_group_name_H-M   'P 1'
#
loop_
_entity.id
_entity.type
_entity.pdbx_description
1 polymer ?
#
loop_
_entity_poly.entity_id
_entity_poly.type
_entity_poly.pdbx_seq_one_letter_code
_entity_poly.pdbx_strand_id
1 'polypeptide(L)'
;AACQGLVAEAPSVLDHLCEDCRAHFDALRGLLGDANVGHTVNPRLVRGLDYYTRTAFEVQTERLGAQNAVAGGGRYDGLVKQLGGPDHPAIGFAIGVERLIALMNEVREPEQPAPSLFVAALGDEAARRAFAWVTALRKAGLRVETDYAARSLKSQMKRADRLNASRVLIVGENELASGRGLLRDMETKAQQEI
;
A
#
# COMPACT_ATOMS: atom_id res chain seq x y z
N ALA A 1 -18.16 -15.69 -24.34
CA ALA A 1 -19.20 -15.50 -25.37
C ALA A 1 -20.36 -16.53 -25.21
N ALA A 2 -20.09 -17.84 -25.02
CA ALA A 2 -21.12 -18.87 -24.97
C ALA A 2 -22.08 -18.77 -23.75
N CYS A 3 -21.67 -18.21 -22.62
CA CYS A 3 -22.49 -18.11 -21.42
C CYS A 3 -23.31 -16.81 -21.31
N GLN A 4 -23.08 -15.84 -22.16
CA GLN A 4 -23.74 -14.52 -22.05
C GLN A 4 -25.26 -14.58 -22.21
N GLY A 5 -25.75 -15.42 -23.11
CA GLY A 5 -27.20 -15.63 -23.30
C GLY A 5 -27.85 -16.26 -22.06
N LEU A 6 -27.24 -17.28 -21.49
CA LEU A 6 -27.74 -17.94 -20.28
C LEU A 6 -27.75 -17.01 -19.05
N VAL A 7 -26.77 -16.14 -18.95
CA VAL A 7 -26.67 -15.14 -17.84
C VAL A 7 -27.80 -14.10 -17.98
N ALA A 8 -28.23 -13.76 -19.19
CA ALA A 8 -29.29 -12.78 -19.37
C ALA A 8 -30.66 -13.28 -18.85
N GLU A 9 -30.92 -14.58 -18.98
CA GLU A 9 -32.17 -15.23 -18.53
C GLU A 9 -32.11 -15.77 -17.10
N ALA A 10 -30.93 -15.74 -16.44
CA ALA A 10 -30.79 -16.24 -15.09
C ALA A 10 -31.62 -15.42 -14.10
N PRO A 11 -32.29 -16.06 -13.12
CA PRO A 11 -33.08 -15.35 -12.12
C PRO A 11 -32.21 -14.43 -11.28
N SER A 12 -32.73 -13.29 -10.87
CA SER A 12 -32.07 -12.36 -9.99
C SER A 12 -32.26 -12.80 -8.54
N VAL A 13 -31.21 -12.79 -7.73
CA VAL A 13 -31.30 -13.05 -6.29
C VAL A 13 -32.22 -12.06 -5.58
N LEU A 14 -32.37 -10.85 -6.13
CA LEU A 14 -33.22 -9.79 -5.58
C LEU A 14 -34.71 -10.12 -5.66
N ASP A 15 -35.11 -10.96 -6.63
CA ASP A 15 -36.49 -11.38 -6.80
C ASP A 15 -36.89 -12.49 -5.79
N HIS A 16 -35.92 -13.12 -5.15
CA HIS A 16 -36.10 -14.24 -4.24
C HIS A 16 -35.71 -13.92 -2.78
N LEU A 17 -35.57 -12.65 -2.43
CA LEU A 17 -35.29 -12.25 -1.05
C LEU A 17 -36.50 -12.52 -0.14
N CYS A 18 -36.25 -13.13 1.03
CA CYS A 18 -37.25 -13.15 2.09
C CYS A 18 -37.51 -11.73 2.62
N GLU A 19 -38.59 -11.56 3.36
CA GLU A 19 -39.03 -10.26 3.86
C GLU A 19 -37.93 -9.57 4.70
N ASP A 20 -37.30 -10.29 5.62
CA ASP A 20 -36.22 -9.77 6.47
C ASP A 20 -34.99 -9.31 5.66
N CYS A 21 -34.62 -10.09 4.64
CA CYS A 21 -33.46 -9.73 3.78
C CYS A 21 -33.78 -8.51 2.93
N ARG A 22 -35.01 -8.38 2.44
CA ARG A 22 -35.47 -7.23 1.67
C ARG A 22 -35.47 -5.98 2.56
N ALA A 23 -36.08 -6.04 3.73
CA ALA A 23 -36.11 -4.92 4.67
C ALA A 23 -34.70 -4.47 5.07
N HIS A 24 -33.79 -5.42 5.35
CA HIS A 24 -32.41 -5.11 5.65
C HIS A 24 -31.70 -4.40 4.49
N PHE A 25 -31.90 -4.89 3.25
CA PHE A 25 -31.23 -4.33 2.06
C PHE A 25 -31.76 -2.92 1.74
N ASP A 26 -33.07 -2.70 1.88
CA ASP A 26 -33.68 -1.40 1.67
C ASP A 26 -33.23 -0.40 2.72
N ALA A 27 -33.14 -0.80 3.99
CA ALA A 27 -32.60 0.03 5.06
C ALA A 27 -31.12 0.42 4.80
N LEU A 28 -30.29 -0.53 4.36
CA LEU A 28 -28.90 -0.25 3.99
C LEU A 28 -28.81 0.77 2.86
N ARG A 29 -29.62 0.61 1.82
CA ARG A 29 -29.64 1.55 0.68
C ARG A 29 -30.10 2.96 1.13
N GLY A 30 -31.06 3.03 2.02
CA GLY A 30 -31.48 4.30 2.64
C GLY A 30 -30.31 4.98 3.35
N LEU A 31 -29.60 4.25 4.22
CA LEU A 31 -28.43 4.77 4.95
C LEU A 31 -27.29 5.21 4.02
N LEU A 32 -27.03 4.48 2.94
CA LEU A 32 -26.04 4.89 1.94
C LEU A 32 -26.46 6.19 1.23
N GLY A 33 -27.76 6.36 0.95
CA GLY A 33 -28.32 7.60 0.42
C GLY A 33 -28.15 8.78 1.39
N ASP A 34 -28.50 8.59 2.66
CA ASP A 34 -28.36 9.60 3.70
C ASP A 34 -26.89 10.01 3.91
N ALA A 35 -25.97 9.06 3.77
CA ALA A 35 -24.53 9.31 3.84
C ALA A 35 -23.93 9.86 2.52
N ASN A 36 -24.73 10.10 1.48
CA ASN A 36 -24.28 10.49 0.13
C ASN A 36 -23.25 9.54 -0.50
N VAL A 37 -23.35 8.25 -0.19
CA VAL A 37 -22.49 7.21 -0.81
C VAL A 37 -23.14 6.72 -2.10
N GLY A 38 -22.59 7.14 -3.24
CA GLY A 38 -23.03 6.66 -4.56
C GLY A 38 -22.80 5.15 -4.68
N HIS A 39 -23.84 4.41 -5.10
CA HIS A 39 -23.75 2.97 -5.28
C HIS A 39 -24.63 2.50 -6.42
N THR A 40 -24.29 1.36 -6.99
CA THR A 40 -25.10 0.66 -8.01
C THR A 40 -25.45 -0.72 -7.48
N VAL A 41 -26.72 -1.09 -7.58
CA VAL A 41 -27.17 -2.44 -7.24
C VAL A 41 -26.86 -3.37 -8.40
N ASN A 42 -26.02 -4.37 -8.14
CA ASN A 42 -25.70 -5.41 -9.11
C ASN A 42 -26.31 -6.74 -8.66
N PRO A 43 -27.42 -7.20 -9.28
CA PRO A 43 -28.10 -8.44 -8.89
C PRO A 43 -27.28 -9.70 -9.22
N ARG A 44 -26.18 -9.55 -9.93
CA ARG A 44 -25.31 -10.65 -10.37
C ARG A 44 -23.93 -10.61 -9.71
N LEU A 45 -23.76 -9.83 -8.65
CA LEU A 45 -22.52 -9.80 -7.90
C LEU A 45 -22.31 -11.15 -7.18
N VAL A 46 -21.26 -11.85 -7.58
CA VAL A 46 -20.83 -13.11 -6.94
C VAL A 46 -19.47 -12.91 -6.30
N ARG A 47 -19.37 -13.28 -5.03
CA ARG A 47 -18.09 -13.31 -4.29
C ARG A 47 -17.59 -14.75 -4.21
N GLY A 48 -16.28 -14.94 -4.28
CA GLY A 48 -15.64 -16.27 -4.22
C GLY A 48 -15.63 -16.94 -2.83
N LEU A 49 -16.39 -16.42 -1.88
CA LEU A 49 -16.44 -16.89 -0.49
C LEU A 49 -17.89 -17.16 -0.09
N ASP A 50 -18.15 -18.30 0.52
CA ASP A 50 -19.48 -18.83 0.82
C ASP A 50 -20.03 -18.40 2.20
N TYR A 51 -19.24 -17.72 3.00
CA TYR A 51 -19.63 -17.25 4.33
C TYR A 51 -20.44 -15.94 4.33
N TYR A 52 -20.57 -15.27 3.19
CA TYR A 52 -21.34 -14.04 3.12
C TYR A 52 -22.84 -14.27 3.31
N THR A 53 -23.44 -13.40 4.11
CA THR A 53 -24.88 -13.36 4.38
C THR A 53 -25.44 -11.99 4.02
N ARG A 54 -26.71 -11.90 3.58
CA ARG A 54 -27.47 -10.67 3.32
C ARG A 54 -26.82 -9.71 2.32
N THR A 55 -25.65 -9.14 2.65
CA THR A 55 -25.03 -8.08 1.84
C THR A 55 -23.60 -8.43 1.48
N ALA A 56 -23.27 -8.27 0.22
CA ALA A 56 -21.89 -8.24 -0.29
C ALA A 56 -21.70 -6.97 -1.14
N PHE A 57 -20.46 -6.46 -1.18
CA PHE A 57 -20.14 -5.29 -1.97
C PHE A 57 -18.75 -5.38 -2.61
N GLU A 58 -18.56 -4.59 -3.66
CA GLU A 58 -17.26 -4.33 -4.26
C GLU A 58 -17.08 -2.83 -4.51
N VAL A 59 -15.85 -2.36 -4.32
CA VAL A 59 -15.40 -1.06 -4.80
C VAL A 59 -14.68 -1.30 -6.11
N GLN A 60 -15.22 -0.75 -7.18
CA GLN A 60 -14.72 -0.98 -8.54
C GLN A 60 -14.20 0.31 -9.17
N THR A 61 -13.28 0.17 -10.12
CA THR A 61 -12.74 1.26 -10.94
C THR A 61 -12.63 0.81 -12.39
N GLU A 62 -12.82 1.72 -13.32
CA GLU A 62 -12.62 1.45 -14.76
C GLU A 62 -11.13 1.54 -15.17
N ARG A 63 -10.25 2.03 -14.28
CA ARG A 63 -8.84 2.30 -14.60
C ARG A 63 -7.94 1.08 -14.56
N LEU A 64 -8.36 -0.02 -13.93
CA LEU A 64 -7.54 -1.23 -13.74
C LEU A 64 -7.84 -2.35 -14.75
N GLY A 65 -8.51 -2.04 -15.88
CA GLY A 65 -8.82 -3.02 -16.93
C GLY A 65 -9.82 -4.09 -16.50
N ALA A 66 -9.63 -5.34 -16.96
CA ALA A 66 -10.61 -6.42 -16.76
C ALA A 66 -10.83 -6.84 -15.29
N GLN A 67 -9.87 -6.60 -14.42
CA GLN A 67 -9.98 -6.85 -12.99
C GLN A 67 -10.18 -5.53 -12.25
N ASN A 68 -11.39 -5.03 -12.28
CA ASN A 68 -11.74 -3.69 -11.81
C ASN A 68 -11.98 -3.55 -10.29
N ALA A 69 -12.11 -4.65 -9.54
CA ALA A 69 -12.33 -4.60 -8.09
C ALA A 69 -11.07 -4.22 -7.33
N VAL A 70 -11.14 -3.15 -6.53
CA VAL A 70 -10.06 -2.65 -5.64
C VAL A 70 -10.24 -3.15 -4.23
N ALA A 71 -11.49 -3.18 -3.75
CA ALA A 71 -11.85 -3.70 -2.44
C ALA A 71 -13.16 -4.47 -2.55
N GLY A 72 -13.40 -5.32 -1.58
CA GLY A 72 -14.66 -6.03 -1.49
C GLY A 72 -14.86 -6.64 -0.13
N GLY A 73 -16.11 -6.80 0.23
CA GLY A 73 -16.50 -7.29 1.53
C GLY A 73 -17.97 -7.59 1.63
N GLY A 74 -18.45 -7.71 2.85
CA GLY A 74 -19.84 -7.97 3.13
C GLY A 74 -20.10 -8.37 4.59
N ARG A 75 -21.29 -8.83 4.82
CA ARG A 75 -21.77 -9.34 6.10
C ARG A 75 -21.59 -10.86 6.16
N TYR A 76 -21.25 -11.40 7.31
CA TYR A 76 -21.04 -12.84 7.51
C TYR A 76 -21.43 -13.26 8.94
N ASP A 77 -22.72 -13.34 9.20
CA ASP A 77 -23.29 -13.57 10.53
C ASP A 77 -22.91 -14.93 11.15
N GLY A 78 -22.65 -15.95 10.35
CA GLY A 78 -22.30 -17.27 10.86
C GLY A 78 -20.81 -17.53 11.10
N LEU A 79 -19.90 -16.68 10.57
CA LEU A 79 -18.47 -16.97 10.52
C LEU A 79 -17.82 -17.01 11.91
N VAL A 80 -18.18 -16.08 12.78
CA VAL A 80 -17.62 -16.03 14.15
C VAL A 80 -17.91 -17.31 14.91
N LYS A 81 -19.14 -17.81 14.81
CA LYS A 81 -19.56 -19.07 15.41
C LYS A 81 -18.84 -20.28 14.80
N GLN A 82 -18.66 -20.32 13.50
CA GLN A 82 -17.91 -21.38 12.81
C GLN A 82 -16.45 -21.47 13.26
N LEU A 83 -15.86 -20.32 13.64
CA LEU A 83 -14.49 -20.24 14.17
C LEU A 83 -14.41 -20.49 15.68
N GLY A 84 -15.51 -20.94 16.33
CA GLY A 84 -15.55 -21.26 17.75
C GLY A 84 -15.84 -20.07 18.67
N GLY A 85 -16.20 -18.91 18.11
CA GLY A 85 -16.63 -17.74 18.87
C GLY A 85 -18.12 -17.74 19.18
N PRO A 86 -18.64 -16.68 19.85
CA PRO A 86 -20.05 -16.51 20.10
C PRO A 86 -20.84 -16.28 18.81
N ASP A 87 -22.16 -16.47 18.88
CA ASP A 87 -23.09 -16.21 17.77
C ASP A 87 -23.31 -14.72 17.60
N HIS A 88 -22.34 -14.03 16.98
CA HIS A 88 -22.39 -12.61 16.70
C HIS A 88 -22.35 -12.33 15.22
N PRO A 89 -23.20 -11.40 14.71
CA PRO A 89 -23.08 -10.90 13.36
C PRO A 89 -21.76 -10.15 13.17
N ALA A 90 -21.18 -10.26 11.99
CA ALA A 90 -19.95 -9.59 11.66
C ALA A 90 -19.97 -9.03 10.22
N ILE A 91 -19.20 -7.98 10.01
CA ILE A 91 -18.91 -7.40 8.70
C ILE A 91 -17.41 -7.21 8.54
N GLY A 92 -16.96 -7.22 7.33
CA GLY A 92 -15.57 -6.93 7.03
C GLY A 92 -15.33 -6.75 5.54
N PHE A 93 -14.12 -6.36 5.22
CA PHE A 93 -13.68 -6.17 3.84
C PHE A 93 -12.18 -6.40 3.72
N ALA A 94 -11.75 -6.60 2.47
CA ALA A 94 -10.34 -6.64 2.10
C ALA A 94 -10.08 -5.63 0.98
N ILE A 95 -8.87 -5.08 0.97
CA ILE A 95 -8.39 -4.13 -0.05
C ILE A 95 -7.17 -4.73 -0.74
N GLY A 96 -7.15 -4.67 -2.08
CA GLY A 96 -5.94 -4.93 -2.86
C GLY A 96 -5.00 -3.75 -2.76
N VAL A 97 -4.04 -3.79 -1.82
CA VAL A 97 -3.14 -2.66 -1.52
C VAL A 97 -2.35 -2.23 -2.76
N GLU A 98 -1.83 -3.18 -3.54
CA GLU A 98 -1.09 -2.90 -4.77
C GLU A 98 -1.96 -2.20 -5.82
N ARG A 99 -3.24 -2.59 -5.92
CA ARG A 99 -4.21 -1.94 -6.82
C ARG A 99 -4.54 -0.52 -6.37
N LEU A 100 -4.70 -0.33 -5.07
CA LEU A 100 -4.93 0.99 -4.52
C LEU A 100 -3.74 1.92 -4.77
N ILE A 101 -2.50 1.42 -4.56
CA ILE A 101 -1.27 2.17 -4.85
C ILE A 101 -1.17 2.50 -6.34
N ALA A 102 -1.49 1.55 -7.23
CA ALA A 102 -1.48 1.80 -8.67
C ALA A 102 -2.42 2.97 -9.04
N LEU A 103 -3.63 2.97 -8.50
CA LEU A 103 -4.61 4.06 -8.73
C LEU A 103 -4.14 5.39 -8.13
N MET A 104 -3.56 5.36 -6.93
CA MET A 104 -3.01 6.58 -6.32
C MET A 104 -1.89 7.20 -7.17
N ASN A 105 -1.04 6.37 -7.75
CA ASN A 105 0.05 6.83 -8.64
C ASN A 105 -0.46 7.45 -9.95
N GLU A 106 -1.65 7.05 -10.43
CA GLU A 106 -2.28 7.70 -11.58
C GLU A 106 -2.85 9.09 -11.27
N VAL A 107 -3.24 9.31 -10.02
CA VAL A 107 -3.86 10.58 -9.59
C VAL A 107 -2.81 11.56 -9.08
N ARG A 108 -1.78 11.07 -8.45
CA ARG A 108 -0.71 11.87 -7.87
C ARG A 108 0.59 11.08 -7.89
N GLU A 109 1.62 11.62 -8.51
CA GLU A 109 2.96 11.08 -8.29
C GLU A 109 3.29 11.16 -6.79
N PRO A 110 3.68 10.04 -6.16
CA PRO A 110 4.03 10.06 -4.76
C PRO A 110 5.23 11.00 -4.58
N GLU A 111 5.05 12.06 -3.83
CA GLU A 111 6.16 12.86 -3.36
C GLU A 111 7.07 11.95 -2.54
N GLN A 112 8.18 11.55 -3.13
CA GLN A 112 9.27 10.94 -2.38
C GLN A 112 10.13 12.07 -1.82
N PRO A 113 9.93 12.44 -0.57
CA PRO A 113 10.71 13.53 0.00
C PRO A 113 12.17 13.10 0.02
N ALA A 114 13.02 13.94 -0.58
CA ALA A 114 14.46 13.70 -0.69
C ALA A 114 15.09 13.37 0.67
N PRO A 115 16.03 12.44 0.74
CA PRO A 115 16.76 12.18 1.97
C PRO A 115 17.62 13.39 2.34
N SER A 116 17.64 13.75 3.60
CA SER A 116 18.51 14.80 4.13
C SER A 116 19.98 14.39 4.12
N LEU A 117 20.22 13.08 4.19
CA LEU A 117 21.55 12.50 4.19
C LEU A 117 21.58 11.19 3.41
N PHE A 118 22.61 10.98 2.61
CA PHE A 118 22.98 9.69 2.06
C PHE A 118 24.33 9.27 2.65
N VAL A 119 24.44 8.04 3.18
CA VAL A 119 25.71 7.51 3.70
C VAL A 119 26.31 6.61 2.62
N ALA A 120 27.42 7.06 2.05
CA ALA A 120 28.21 6.30 1.08
C ALA A 120 29.35 5.58 1.82
N ALA A 121 29.20 4.26 1.99
CA ALA A 121 30.14 3.42 2.70
C ALA A 121 31.00 2.60 1.71
N LEU A 122 32.28 2.50 1.99
CA LEU A 122 33.28 1.79 1.16
C LEU A 122 34.01 0.75 2.01
N GLY A 123 33.83 -0.52 1.67
CA GLY A 123 34.33 -1.66 2.42
C GLY A 123 33.33 -2.20 3.45
N ASP A 124 33.52 -3.43 3.89
CA ASP A 124 32.55 -4.18 4.70
C ASP A 124 32.36 -3.57 6.09
N GLU A 125 33.45 -3.15 6.74
CA GLU A 125 33.37 -2.54 8.06
C GLU A 125 32.67 -1.17 8.00
N ALA A 126 32.96 -0.36 6.97
CA ALA A 126 32.28 0.90 6.74
C ALA A 126 30.79 0.69 6.47
N ALA A 127 30.42 -0.32 5.68
CA ALA A 127 29.03 -0.67 5.43
C ALA A 127 28.28 -1.10 6.71
N ARG A 128 28.93 -1.88 7.55
CA ARG A 128 28.38 -2.30 8.85
C ARG A 128 28.15 -1.11 9.80
N ARG A 129 29.11 -0.20 9.87
CA ARG A 129 28.99 1.04 10.67
C ARG A 129 27.91 1.96 10.13
N ALA A 130 27.90 2.15 8.81
CA ALA A 130 26.86 2.94 8.13
C ALA A 130 25.46 2.41 8.42
N PHE A 131 25.26 1.08 8.41
CA PHE A 131 23.97 0.47 8.77
C PHE A 131 23.50 0.86 10.18
N ALA A 132 24.41 0.82 11.16
CA ALA A 132 24.10 1.20 12.53
C ALA A 132 23.73 2.70 12.63
N TRP A 133 24.50 3.58 11.98
CA TRP A 133 24.24 5.02 11.97
C TRP A 133 22.94 5.36 11.26
N VAL A 134 22.69 4.79 10.08
CA VAL A 134 21.45 4.99 9.33
C VAL A 134 20.24 4.56 10.16
N THR A 135 20.35 3.43 10.85
CA THR A 135 19.29 2.94 11.73
C THR A 135 19.02 3.89 12.90
N ALA A 136 20.07 4.39 13.54
CA ALA A 136 19.94 5.34 14.64
C ALA A 136 19.33 6.68 14.19
N LEU A 137 19.81 7.21 13.07
CA LEU A 137 19.33 8.47 12.51
C LEU A 137 17.87 8.37 12.05
N ARG A 138 17.48 7.25 11.44
CA ARG A 138 16.07 6.99 11.08
C ARG A 138 15.16 6.91 12.31
N LYS A 139 15.62 6.27 13.39
CA LYS A 139 14.90 6.26 14.67
C LYS A 139 14.74 7.65 15.27
N ALA A 140 15.70 8.56 15.03
CA ALA A 140 15.61 9.96 15.41
C ALA A 140 14.75 10.81 14.45
N GLY A 141 14.07 10.22 13.48
CA GLY A 141 13.16 10.91 12.55
C GLY A 141 13.84 11.52 11.32
N LEU A 142 15.13 11.30 11.13
CA LEU A 142 15.84 11.81 9.94
C LEU A 142 15.63 10.88 8.74
N ARG A 143 15.49 11.47 7.57
CA ARG A 143 15.44 10.75 6.30
C ARG A 143 16.85 10.48 5.82
N VAL A 144 17.32 9.27 6.00
CA VAL A 144 18.68 8.86 5.66
C VAL A 144 18.63 7.63 4.76
N GLU A 145 19.43 7.65 3.70
CA GLU A 145 19.60 6.54 2.77
C GLU A 145 21.05 6.05 2.72
N THR A 146 21.24 4.82 2.29
CA THR A 146 22.55 4.21 2.04
C THR A 146 22.47 3.17 0.92
N ASP A 147 23.61 2.69 0.46
CA ASP A 147 23.68 1.60 -0.52
C ASP A 147 24.01 0.28 0.20
N TYR A 148 23.12 -0.70 0.08
CA TYR A 148 23.30 -2.04 0.67
C TYR A 148 23.99 -3.04 -0.27
N ALA A 149 24.34 -2.62 -1.51
CA ALA A 149 24.88 -3.52 -2.53
C ALA A 149 26.39 -3.39 -2.71
N ALA A 150 27.11 -2.80 -1.76
CA ALA A 150 28.56 -2.61 -1.75
C ALA A 150 29.13 -2.03 -3.07
N ARG A 151 28.44 -1.08 -3.69
CA ARG A 151 28.82 -0.49 -4.97
C ARG A 151 29.98 0.49 -4.81
N SER A 152 30.67 0.77 -5.93
CA SER A 152 31.72 1.78 -5.96
C SER A 152 31.21 3.16 -5.55
N LEU A 153 32.09 4.03 -5.00
CA LEU A 153 31.75 5.40 -4.62
C LEU A 153 31.01 6.16 -5.75
N LYS A 154 31.50 6.03 -6.98
CA LYS A 154 30.88 6.67 -8.16
C LYS A 154 29.42 6.25 -8.33
N SER A 155 29.13 4.98 -8.13
CA SER A 155 27.75 4.45 -8.24
C SER A 155 26.88 4.92 -7.09
N GLN A 156 27.41 4.96 -5.86
CA GLN A 156 26.71 5.46 -4.68
C GLN A 156 26.41 6.96 -4.80
N MET A 157 27.35 7.76 -5.28
CA MET A 157 27.15 9.18 -5.54
C MET A 157 26.07 9.44 -6.60
N LYS A 158 26.06 8.64 -7.69
CA LYS A 158 24.99 8.73 -8.71
C LYS A 158 23.62 8.35 -8.14
N ARG A 159 23.58 7.42 -7.20
CA ARG A 159 22.33 7.07 -6.51
C ARG A 159 21.86 8.20 -5.59
N ALA A 160 22.77 8.79 -4.80
CA ALA A 160 22.46 9.93 -3.94
C ALA A 160 21.92 11.13 -4.74
N ASP A 161 22.51 11.41 -5.88
CA ASP A 161 22.08 12.46 -6.81
C ASP A 161 20.67 12.17 -7.35
N ARG A 162 20.40 10.96 -7.83
CA ARG A 162 19.08 10.55 -8.32
C ARG A 162 17.98 10.62 -7.24
N LEU A 163 18.34 10.40 -5.97
CA LEU A 163 17.44 10.54 -4.83
C LEU A 163 17.29 11.99 -4.36
N ASN A 164 17.99 12.92 -5.00
CA ASN A 164 18.07 14.33 -4.59
C ASN A 164 18.50 14.49 -3.13
N ALA A 165 19.41 13.64 -2.64
CA ALA A 165 19.93 13.75 -1.28
C ALA A 165 20.61 15.10 -1.07
N SER A 166 20.29 15.81 0.02
CA SER A 166 20.87 17.13 0.30
C SER A 166 22.36 17.03 0.61
N ARG A 167 22.77 15.97 1.32
CA ARG A 167 24.15 15.74 1.73
C ARG A 167 24.56 14.28 1.57
N VAL A 168 25.86 14.05 1.38
CA VAL A 168 26.45 12.71 1.35
C VAL A 168 27.57 12.64 2.36
N LEU A 169 27.47 11.71 3.30
CA LEU A 169 28.57 11.31 4.18
C LEU A 169 29.32 10.16 3.49
N ILE A 170 30.60 10.38 3.19
CA ILE A 170 31.47 9.39 2.59
C ILE A 170 32.36 8.84 3.70
N VAL A 171 32.37 7.52 3.85
CA VAL A 171 33.12 6.80 4.86
C VAL A 171 33.72 5.54 4.24
N GLY A 172 35.02 5.42 4.31
CA GLY A 172 35.79 4.21 4.00
C GLY A 172 36.60 3.74 5.21
N GLU A 173 37.49 2.80 4.99
CA GLU A 173 38.35 2.24 6.05
C GLU A 173 39.28 3.31 6.65
N ASN A 174 39.81 4.21 5.84
CA ASN A 174 40.69 5.29 6.28
C ASN A 174 39.94 6.29 7.17
N GLU A 175 38.74 6.66 6.76
CA GLU A 175 37.86 7.55 7.53
C GLU A 175 37.46 6.92 8.86
N LEU A 176 37.16 5.63 8.88
CA LEU A 176 36.89 4.90 10.13
C LEU A 176 38.12 4.86 11.06
N ALA A 177 39.28 4.60 10.49
CA ALA A 177 40.53 4.53 11.27
C ALA A 177 40.92 5.89 11.89
N SER A 178 40.65 6.99 11.16
CA SER A 178 40.90 8.35 11.65
C SER A 178 39.78 8.89 12.57
N GLY A 179 38.61 8.21 12.61
CA GLY A 179 37.44 8.70 13.30
C GLY A 179 36.80 9.94 12.65
N ARG A 180 37.05 10.15 11.34
CA ARG A 180 36.56 11.28 10.57
C ARG A 180 35.82 10.79 9.36
N GLY A 181 34.89 11.61 8.85
CA GLY A 181 34.17 11.34 7.63
C GLY A 181 34.20 12.55 6.70
N LEU A 182 33.93 12.34 5.42
CA LEU A 182 33.85 13.42 4.46
C LEU A 182 32.39 13.74 4.16
N LEU A 183 31.90 14.88 4.67
CA LEU A 183 30.55 15.35 4.38
C LEU A 183 30.55 16.25 3.13
N ARG A 184 29.78 15.84 2.12
CA ARG A 184 29.62 16.61 0.89
C ARG A 184 28.19 17.18 0.81
N ASP A 185 28.11 18.48 0.58
CA ASP A 185 26.90 19.15 0.21
C ASP A 185 26.61 18.89 -1.28
N MET A 186 25.39 18.44 -1.61
CA MET A 186 25.06 18.03 -2.98
C MET A 186 24.66 19.19 -3.89
N GLU A 187 24.29 20.32 -3.34
CA GLU A 187 23.97 21.53 -4.10
C GLU A 187 25.25 22.30 -4.45
N THR A 188 26.00 22.69 -3.44
CA THR A 188 27.20 23.52 -3.59
C THR A 188 28.43 22.75 -4.03
N LYS A 189 28.40 21.40 -3.91
CA LYS A 189 29.53 20.47 -4.11
C LYS A 189 30.69 20.66 -3.12
N ALA A 190 30.52 21.54 -2.14
CA ALA A 190 31.50 21.73 -1.07
C ALA A 190 31.68 20.44 -0.26
N GLN A 191 32.90 20.21 0.20
CA GLN A 191 33.25 19.07 1.04
C GLN A 191 33.95 19.56 2.29
N GLN A 192 33.63 18.94 3.40
CA GLN A 192 34.29 19.19 4.68
C GLN A 192 34.53 17.89 5.42
N GLU A 193 35.64 17.82 6.11
CA GLU A 193 35.93 16.74 7.03
C GLU A 193 35.17 16.97 8.34
N ILE A 194 34.52 15.93 8.87
CA ILE A 194 33.76 15.96 10.13
C ILE A 194 34.15 14.80 11.06
#